data_b184ea3600d412b9249a298645c90352
#
_entry.id   b184ea3600d412b9249a298645c90352
#
_cell.length_a   1.000
_cell.length_b   1.000
_cell.length_c   1.000
_cell.angle_alpha   90.00
_cell.angle_beta   90.00
_cell.angle_gamma   90.00
#
_symmetry.space_group_name_H-M   'P 1'
#
loop_
_entity.id
_entity.type
_entity.pdbx_description
1 polymer ?
#
loop_
_entity_poly.entity_id
_entity_poly.type
_entity_poly.pdbx_seq_one_letter_code
_entity_poly.pdbx_strand_id
1 'polypeptide(L)'
;MILHTANFFISDRRSFLGQDTPESVPSVSKMPERGYSVTGLDPDRTVKCAGRELRISPKASVELCRTIRGMKLPEAKKLLERVIEKKVAVAYRHYHKEVPHRRNLTEPFYAGRYPQKAAGRLLRLLEELEANAEYRNLDTERLKIIHAAAQRANKIPKRNPRAFGRSDLLQGTTTHIELVGFEAE
;
A
#
# COMPACT_ATOMS: atom_id res chain seq x y z
N MET A 1 19.45 -15.68 -80.40
CA MET A 1 18.01 -15.48 -80.22
C MET A 1 17.75 -15.09 -78.79
N ILE A 2 17.55 -13.80 -78.61
CA ILE A 2 16.77 -13.14 -77.58
C ILE A 2 16.93 -13.61 -76.16
N LEU A 3 17.62 -12.82 -75.34
CA LEU A 3 17.25 -12.40 -73.99
C LEU A 3 18.32 -11.40 -73.44
N HIS A 4 18.18 -10.17 -73.85
CA HIS A 4 18.75 -8.98 -73.24
C HIS A 4 17.58 -8.12 -72.82
N THR A 5 17.49 -7.82 -71.58
CA THR A 5 16.96 -6.58 -70.99
C THR A 5 16.26 -6.87 -69.68
N ALA A 6 16.92 -6.59 -68.56
CA ALA A 6 16.34 -6.13 -67.31
C ALA A 6 17.40 -5.93 -66.23
N ASN A 7 18.32 -5.02 -66.43
CA ASN A 7 19.21 -4.56 -65.34
C ASN A 7 19.44 -3.06 -65.46
N PHE A 8 18.38 -2.33 -65.31
CA PHE A 8 18.50 -0.86 -65.23
C PHE A 8 17.28 -0.31 -64.49
N PHE A 9 17.29 -0.45 -63.15
CA PHE A 9 16.40 0.36 -62.28
C PHE A 9 16.60 0.03 -60.78
N ILE A 10 17.83 -0.16 -60.30
CA ILE A 10 18.10 -0.25 -58.87
C ILE A 10 19.34 0.60 -58.53
N SER A 11 19.23 1.90 -58.69
CA SER A 11 20.32 2.78 -58.20
C SER A 11 19.83 4.14 -57.72
N ASP A 12 18.56 4.30 -57.35
CA ASP A 12 18.14 5.63 -56.88
C ASP A 12 17.07 5.57 -55.80
N ARG A 13 17.30 4.77 -54.76
CA ARG A 13 16.51 4.80 -53.51
C ARG A 13 17.34 5.04 -52.27
N ARG A 14 18.48 5.68 -52.35
CA ARG A 14 19.31 6.02 -51.18
C ARG A 14 19.37 7.49 -50.82
N SER A 15 18.57 8.33 -51.43
CA SER A 15 18.58 9.77 -51.16
C SER A 15 17.25 10.31 -50.59
N PHE A 16 16.33 9.43 -50.13
CA PHE A 16 15.07 9.88 -49.58
C PHE A 16 14.79 9.37 -48.16
N LEU A 17 15.83 9.00 -47.43
CA LEU A 17 15.78 8.88 -45.97
C LEU A 17 16.42 10.14 -45.38
N GLY A 18 15.74 11.26 -45.61
CA GLY A 18 15.93 12.47 -44.83
C GLY A 18 15.76 12.13 -43.34
N GLN A 19 16.80 12.47 -42.63
CA GLN A 19 16.92 12.47 -41.20
C GLN A 19 15.85 13.37 -40.56
N ASP A 20 14.62 12.87 -40.40
CA ASP A 20 13.68 13.40 -39.47
C ASP A 20 13.40 12.31 -38.43
N THR A 21 14.39 12.10 -37.55
CA THR A 21 14.08 11.57 -36.23
C THR A 21 13.16 12.60 -35.59
N PRO A 22 11.91 12.26 -35.23
CA PRO A 22 11.07 13.18 -34.51
C PRO A 22 11.76 13.48 -33.17
N GLU A 23 12.36 14.67 -33.12
CA GLU A 23 12.82 15.28 -31.88
C GLU A 23 11.69 15.26 -30.87
N SER A 24 12.03 14.73 -29.71
CA SER A 24 11.29 14.88 -28.46
C SER A 24 9.80 14.54 -28.51
N VAL A 25 9.53 13.24 -28.32
CA VAL A 25 8.30 12.86 -27.61
C VAL A 25 8.27 13.72 -26.35
N PRO A 26 7.26 14.60 -26.16
CA PRO A 26 7.20 15.42 -24.95
C PRO A 26 7.25 14.45 -23.77
N SER A 27 8.23 14.67 -22.91
CA SER A 27 8.42 13.88 -21.71
C SER A 27 7.07 13.85 -21.00
N VAL A 28 6.41 12.68 -21.04
CA VAL A 28 5.22 12.44 -20.24
C VAL A 28 5.61 12.89 -18.86
N SER A 29 4.99 13.98 -18.39
CA SER A 29 5.29 14.56 -17.09
C SER A 29 5.13 13.43 -16.10
N LYS A 30 6.27 12.92 -15.59
CA LYS A 30 6.30 11.83 -14.63
C LYS A 30 5.41 12.26 -13.48
N MET A 31 4.25 11.61 -13.36
CA MET A 31 3.36 11.91 -12.24
C MET A 31 4.20 11.82 -10.97
N PRO A 32 4.09 12.78 -10.03
CA PRO A 32 4.90 12.79 -8.83
C PRO A 32 4.72 11.45 -8.14
N GLU A 33 5.81 10.69 -8.05
CA GLU A 33 5.82 9.43 -7.31
C GLU A 33 5.45 9.78 -5.87
N ARG A 34 4.30 9.31 -5.43
CA ARG A 34 3.89 9.48 -4.03
C ARG A 34 4.86 8.68 -3.18
N GLY A 35 5.82 9.37 -2.60
CA GLY A 35 6.84 8.79 -1.75
C GLY A 35 6.27 8.12 -0.50
N TYR A 36 7.09 7.31 0.14
CA TYR A 36 6.81 6.81 1.48
C TYR A 36 7.19 7.87 2.50
N SER A 37 6.53 7.86 3.67
CA SER A 37 6.83 8.80 4.77
C SER A 37 8.21 8.58 5.39
N VAL A 38 8.83 7.42 5.14
CA VAL A 38 10.19 7.11 5.57
C VAL A 38 11.13 7.14 4.38
N THR A 39 12.22 7.91 4.51
CA THR A 39 13.30 8.07 3.54
C THR A 39 14.65 7.68 4.18
N GLY A 40 15.67 7.44 3.36
CA GLY A 40 17.02 7.16 3.85
C GLY A 40 17.25 5.73 4.34
N LEU A 41 16.44 4.77 3.87
CA LEU A 41 16.64 3.35 4.15
C LEU A 41 17.43 2.69 3.03
N ASP A 42 18.28 1.74 3.39
CA ASP A 42 19.06 0.95 2.43
C ASP A 42 18.16 0.20 1.47
N PRO A 43 18.25 0.44 0.15
CA PRO A 43 17.34 -0.17 -0.81
C PRO A 43 17.50 -1.70 -0.90
N ASP A 44 18.71 -2.22 -0.62
CA ASP A 44 19.02 -3.64 -0.77
C ASP A 44 18.43 -4.51 0.33
N ARG A 45 18.27 -3.96 1.55
CA ARG A 45 17.75 -4.66 2.72
C ARG A 45 16.31 -4.28 3.08
N THR A 46 15.67 -3.38 2.31
CA THR A 46 14.31 -2.90 2.63
C THR A 46 13.30 -3.24 1.57
N VAL A 47 12.13 -3.62 2.02
CA VAL A 47 10.96 -3.85 1.18
C VAL A 47 9.83 -2.91 1.58
N LYS A 48 9.13 -2.39 0.60
CA LYS A 48 8.05 -1.42 0.78
C LYS A 48 6.76 -1.93 0.15
N CYS A 49 5.63 -1.72 0.84
CA CYS A 49 4.30 -1.99 0.33
C CYS A 49 3.34 -0.88 0.79
N ALA A 50 2.41 -0.48 -0.05
CA ALA A 50 1.45 0.56 0.29
C ALA A 50 0.05 0.25 -0.25
N GLY A 51 -0.92 0.19 0.65
CA GLY A 51 -2.34 0.12 0.31
C GLY A 51 -2.96 1.50 0.24
N ARG A 52 -3.54 1.87 -0.91
CA ARG A 52 -4.13 3.18 -1.12
C ARG A 52 -5.64 3.12 -1.15
N GLU A 53 -6.30 4.18 -0.64
CA GLU A 53 -7.76 4.40 -0.65
C GLU A 53 -8.58 3.22 -0.10
N LEU A 54 -8.04 2.52 0.90
CA LEU A 54 -8.70 1.40 1.52
C LEU A 54 -9.95 1.86 2.28
N ARG A 55 -11.08 1.20 2.08
CA ARG A 55 -12.34 1.49 2.78
C ARG A 55 -12.35 0.89 4.18
N ILE A 56 -11.45 1.39 5.03
CA ILE A 56 -11.30 1.00 6.43
C ILE A 56 -11.23 2.24 7.31
N SER A 57 -11.44 2.05 8.62
CA SER A 57 -11.38 3.15 9.58
C SER A 57 -9.94 3.58 9.83
N PRO A 58 -9.59 4.87 9.64
CA PRO A 58 -8.25 5.36 9.92
C PRO A 58 -7.86 5.21 11.39
N LYS A 59 -8.83 5.38 12.33
CA LYS A 59 -8.58 5.20 13.77
C LYS A 59 -8.14 3.77 14.09
N ALA A 60 -8.86 2.78 13.57
CA ALA A 60 -8.53 1.36 13.79
C ALA A 60 -7.21 0.97 13.12
N SER A 61 -6.95 1.51 11.93
CA SER A 61 -5.71 1.23 11.19
C SER A 61 -4.47 1.79 11.90
N VAL A 62 -4.57 2.99 12.48
CA VAL A 62 -3.47 3.58 13.28
C VAL A 62 -3.10 2.68 14.46
N GLU A 63 -4.11 2.17 15.20
CA GLU A 63 -3.84 1.31 16.36
C GLU A 63 -3.24 -0.05 15.94
N LEU A 64 -3.73 -0.63 14.83
CA LEU A 64 -3.16 -1.85 14.27
C LEU A 64 -1.72 -1.65 13.80
N CYS A 65 -1.45 -0.59 13.03
CA CYS A 65 -0.10 -0.28 12.55
C CYS A 65 0.87 -0.07 13.72
N ARG A 66 0.41 0.57 14.81
CA ARG A 66 1.21 0.73 16.02
C ARG A 66 1.51 -0.59 16.70
N THR A 67 0.58 -1.54 16.67
CA THR A 67 0.74 -2.85 17.29
C THR A 67 1.72 -3.74 16.50
N ILE A 68 1.64 -3.73 15.17
CA ILE A 68 2.52 -4.58 14.33
C ILE A 68 3.91 -4.01 14.12
N ARG A 69 4.11 -2.72 14.39
CA ARG A 69 5.43 -2.09 14.24
C ARG A 69 6.45 -2.74 15.19
N GLY A 70 7.59 -3.15 14.65
CA GLY A 70 8.66 -3.79 15.38
C GLY A 70 8.54 -5.31 15.48
N MET A 71 7.46 -5.91 14.99
CA MET A 71 7.29 -7.38 14.95
C MET A 71 7.95 -7.98 13.72
N LYS A 72 8.27 -9.27 13.79
CA LYS A 72 8.63 -10.07 12.62
C LYS A 72 7.39 -10.32 11.75
N LEU A 73 7.58 -10.46 10.44
CA LEU A 73 6.49 -10.65 9.49
C LEU A 73 5.59 -11.86 9.82
N PRO A 74 6.11 -13.07 10.13
CA PRO A 74 5.26 -14.22 10.46
C PRO A 74 4.49 -14.02 11.78
N GLU A 75 5.05 -13.32 12.75
CA GLU A 75 4.36 -13.01 14.02
C GLU A 75 3.21 -12.02 13.80
N ALA A 76 3.44 -10.99 12.98
CA ALA A 76 2.42 -10.00 12.63
C ALA A 76 1.23 -10.64 11.90
N LYS A 77 1.47 -11.57 10.98
CA LYS A 77 0.42 -12.34 10.30
C LYS A 77 -0.42 -13.15 11.29
N LYS A 78 0.23 -13.96 12.13
CA LYS A 78 -0.44 -14.75 13.17
C LYS A 78 -1.26 -13.89 14.14
N LEU A 79 -0.75 -12.71 14.50
CA LEU A 79 -1.48 -11.78 15.35
C LEU A 79 -2.75 -11.26 14.65
N LEU A 80 -2.65 -10.84 13.38
CA LEU A 80 -3.80 -10.33 12.63
C LEU A 80 -4.88 -11.40 12.42
N GLU A 81 -4.51 -12.65 12.16
CA GLU A 81 -5.42 -13.79 12.06
C GLU A 81 -6.21 -13.96 13.38
N ARG A 82 -5.53 -13.95 14.53
CA ARG A 82 -6.17 -14.03 15.85
C ARG A 82 -7.10 -12.85 16.13
N VAL A 83 -6.77 -11.67 15.62
CA VAL A 83 -7.65 -10.49 15.71
C VAL A 83 -8.92 -10.66 14.85
N ILE A 84 -8.79 -11.24 13.65
CA ILE A 84 -9.91 -11.57 12.77
C ILE A 84 -10.85 -12.58 13.43
N GLU A 85 -10.29 -13.60 14.08
CA GLU A 85 -11.04 -14.61 14.83
C GLU A 85 -11.59 -14.09 16.18
N LYS A 86 -11.33 -12.84 16.55
CA LYS A 86 -11.70 -12.22 17.84
C LYS A 86 -11.05 -12.86 19.06
N LYS A 87 -9.98 -13.63 18.92
CA LYS A 87 -9.26 -14.24 20.03
C LYS A 87 -8.38 -13.22 20.78
N VAL A 88 -7.77 -12.28 20.04
CA VAL A 88 -6.89 -11.26 20.60
C VAL A 88 -7.45 -9.87 20.33
N ALA A 89 -7.60 -9.06 21.39
CA ALA A 89 -8.01 -7.68 21.27
C ALA A 89 -6.80 -6.77 20.96
N VAL A 90 -7.02 -5.75 20.15
CA VAL A 90 -6.01 -4.72 19.88
C VAL A 90 -6.20 -3.57 20.86
N ALA A 91 -5.12 -3.16 21.52
CA ALA A 91 -5.13 -2.04 22.45
C ALA A 91 -5.29 -0.72 21.70
N TYR A 92 -6.28 0.07 22.11
CA TYR A 92 -6.53 1.41 21.59
C TYR A 92 -5.83 2.43 22.49
N ARG A 93 -4.69 2.93 22.06
CA ARG A 93 -3.83 3.82 22.85
C ARG A 93 -4.14 5.29 22.61
N HIS A 94 -4.43 5.66 21.36
CA HIS A 94 -4.73 7.04 20.97
C HIS A 94 -6.24 7.30 20.87
N TYR A 95 -6.99 6.37 20.29
CA TYR A 95 -8.44 6.49 20.08
C TYR A 95 -9.23 5.67 21.10
N HIS A 96 -8.97 5.87 22.39
CA HIS A 96 -9.53 5.06 23.48
C HIS A 96 -10.84 5.57 24.10
N LYS A 97 -11.34 6.78 23.74
CA LYS A 97 -12.60 7.31 24.26
C LYS A 97 -13.76 6.37 23.95
N GLU A 98 -14.58 6.04 24.97
CA GLU A 98 -15.73 5.14 24.86
C GLU A 98 -15.41 3.76 24.28
N VAL A 99 -14.21 3.25 24.58
CA VAL A 99 -13.77 1.91 24.18
C VAL A 99 -13.82 1.00 25.41
N PRO A 100 -14.51 -0.17 25.34
CA PRO A 100 -14.62 -1.08 26.47
C PRO A 100 -13.27 -1.69 26.84
N HIS A 101 -13.11 -2.02 28.13
CA HIS A 101 -11.95 -2.77 28.62
C HIS A 101 -12.01 -4.24 28.16
N ARG A 102 -10.83 -4.85 27.97
CA ARG A 102 -10.69 -6.24 27.57
C ARG A 102 -9.71 -6.99 28.47
N ARG A 103 -10.08 -8.19 28.91
CA ARG A 103 -9.27 -8.99 29.84
C ARG A 103 -7.87 -9.36 29.34
N ASN A 104 -7.73 -9.49 28.02
CA ASN A 104 -6.47 -9.91 27.38
C ASN A 104 -5.50 -8.75 27.12
N LEU A 105 -5.79 -7.57 27.64
CA LEU A 105 -4.92 -6.41 27.54
C LEU A 105 -4.29 -6.13 28.89
N THR A 106 -2.98 -5.91 28.87
CA THR A 106 -2.18 -5.59 30.06
C THR A 106 -2.03 -4.08 30.24
N GLU A 107 -1.66 -3.69 31.44
CA GLU A 107 -1.32 -2.30 31.76
C GLU A 107 -0.33 -1.70 30.75
N PRO A 108 -0.43 -0.38 30.49
CA PRO A 108 -1.40 0.60 30.97
C PRO A 108 -2.66 0.74 30.10
N PHE A 109 -2.88 -0.11 29.13
CA PHE A 109 -3.95 0.06 28.14
C PHE A 109 -4.96 -1.08 28.16
N TYR A 110 -6.05 -0.89 28.91
CA TYR A 110 -7.15 -1.87 29.01
C TYR A 110 -8.20 -1.75 27.92
N ALA A 111 -8.31 -0.56 27.28
CA ALA A 111 -9.29 -0.29 26.24
C ALA A 111 -8.91 -0.99 24.93
N GLY A 112 -9.81 -1.83 24.40
CA GLY A 112 -9.51 -2.58 23.18
C GLY A 112 -10.72 -2.96 22.37
N ARG A 113 -10.50 -3.14 21.08
CA ARG A 113 -11.50 -3.61 20.11
C ARG A 113 -10.91 -4.71 19.22
N TYR A 114 -11.77 -5.33 18.41
CA TYR A 114 -11.41 -6.32 17.40
C TYR A 114 -11.67 -5.75 16.01
N PRO A 115 -10.74 -5.01 15.42
CA PRO A 115 -10.94 -4.36 14.12
C PRO A 115 -10.75 -5.33 12.95
N GLN A 116 -11.64 -6.32 12.81
CA GLN A 116 -11.55 -7.41 11.82
C GLN A 116 -11.36 -6.91 10.37
N LYS A 117 -12.17 -5.92 9.95
CA LYS A 117 -12.10 -5.39 8.58
C LYS A 117 -10.74 -4.75 8.26
N ALA A 118 -10.17 -4.03 9.22
CA ALA A 118 -8.85 -3.42 9.04
C ALA A 118 -7.74 -4.47 9.12
N ALA A 119 -7.85 -5.44 10.02
CA ALA A 119 -6.90 -6.55 10.13
C ALA A 119 -6.84 -7.39 8.85
N GLY A 120 -7.98 -7.74 8.24
CA GLY A 120 -8.01 -8.48 6.98
C GLY A 120 -7.40 -7.72 5.79
N ARG A 121 -7.48 -6.38 5.78
CA ARG A 121 -6.80 -5.59 4.76
C ARG A 121 -5.29 -5.49 5.00
N LEU A 122 -4.88 -5.35 6.27
CA LEU A 122 -3.47 -5.37 6.65
C LEU A 122 -2.80 -6.72 6.37
N LEU A 123 -3.51 -7.82 6.62
CA LEU A 123 -2.99 -9.16 6.33
C LEU A 123 -2.63 -9.30 4.85
N ARG A 124 -3.49 -8.87 3.94
CA ARG A 124 -3.20 -8.86 2.50
C ARG A 124 -1.99 -8.00 2.15
N LEU A 125 -1.85 -6.84 2.78
CA LEU A 125 -0.66 -5.99 2.56
C LEU A 125 0.62 -6.63 3.10
N LEU A 126 0.55 -7.46 4.16
CA LEU A 126 1.70 -8.23 4.63
C LEU A 126 2.04 -9.39 3.67
N GLU A 127 1.05 -10.01 3.02
CA GLU A 127 1.26 -10.98 1.95
C GLU A 127 1.93 -10.33 0.72
N GLU A 128 1.48 -9.14 0.33
CA GLU A 128 2.11 -8.35 -0.73
C GLU A 128 3.55 -7.94 -0.36
N LEU A 129 3.80 -7.58 0.91
CA LEU A 129 5.14 -7.25 1.40
C LEU A 129 6.06 -8.48 1.34
N GLU A 130 5.55 -9.67 1.68
CA GLU A 130 6.28 -10.93 1.58
C GLU A 130 6.64 -11.25 0.13
N ALA A 131 5.69 -11.18 -0.80
CA ALA A 131 5.93 -11.39 -2.22
C ALA A 131 6.98 -10.40 -2.79
N ASN A 132 6.95 -9.15 -2.34
CA ASN A 132 7.96 -8.16 -2.70
C ASN A 132 9.35 -8.49 -2.10
N ALA A 133 9.41 -9.13 -0.93
CA ALA A 133 10.65 -9.58 -0.30
C ALA A 133 11.25 -10.77 -1.06
N GLU A 134 10.44 -11.75 -1.42
CA GLU A 134 10.83 -12.89 -2.24
C GLU A 134 11.36 -12.45 -3.62
N TYR A 135 10.69 -11.50 -4.26
CA TYR A 135 11.16 -10.93 -5.53
C TYR A 135 12.55 -10.29 -5.43
N ARG A 136 12.90 -9.76 -4.26
CA ARG A 136 14.23 -9.19 -3.98
C ARG A 136 15.23 -10.19 -3.39
N ASN A 137 14.87 -11.47 -3.27
CA ASN A 137 15.66 -12.52 -2.65
C ASN A 137 16.05 -12.23 -1.19
N LEU A 138 15.16 -11.57 -0.43
CA LEU A 138 15.32 -11.32 1.00
C LEU A 138 14.68 -12.42 1.83
N ASP A 139 15.26 -12.72 2.99
CA ASP A 139 14.75 -13.73 3.90
C ASP A 139 13.47 -13.26 4.61
N THR A 140 12.34 -13.87 4.26
CA THR A 140 11.01 -13.50 4.78
C THR A 140 10.85 -13.82 6.28
N GLU A 141 11.57 -14.82 6.81
CA GLU A 141 11.51 -15.19 8.23
C GLU A 141 12.21 -14.16 9.13
N ARG A 142 13.27 -13.53 8.60
CA ARG A 142 14.02 -12.48 9.29
C ARG A 142 13.47 -11.08 9.06
N LEU A 143 12.47 -10.96 8.20
CA LEU A 143 11.90 -9.66 7.85
C LEU A 143 11.16 -9.05 9.05
N LYS A 144 11.61 -7.88 9.50
CA LYS A 144 11.03 -7.11 10.60
C LYS A 144 10.33 -5.87 10.07
N ILE A 145 9.14 -5.59 10.56
CA ILE A 145 8.36 -4.40 10.19
C ILE A 145 8.91 -3.19 10.96
N ILE A 146 9.76 -2.38 10.34
CA ILE A 146 10.33 -1.19 10.96
C ILE A 146 9.35 0.00 10.93
N HIS A 147 8.57 0.11 9.86
CA HIS A 147 7.62 1.19 9.69
C HIS A 147 6.25 0.66 9.29
N ALA A 148 5.24 1.12 10.00
CA ALA A 148 3.83 0.92 9.67
C ALA A 148 3.08 2.20 10.00
N ALA A 149 2.50 2.83 9.00
CA ALA A 149 1.74 4.06 9.15
C ALA A 149 0.38 3.96 8.48
N ALA A 150 -0.62 4.60 9.08
CA ALA A 150 -1.94 4.73 8.51
C ALA A 150 -2.32 6.21 8.43
N GLN A 151 -2.59 6.69 7.24
CA GLN A 151 -2.89 8.08 6.94
C GLN A 151 -4.33 8.21 6.44
N ARG A 152 -4.97 9.35 6.69
CA ARG A 152 -6.30 9.61 6.14
C ARG A 152 -6.18 9.89 4.65
N ALA A 153 -7.04 9.23 3.89
CA ALA A 153 -7.20 9.45 2.47
C ALA A 153 -8.47 10.27 2.17
N ASN A 154 -8.95 10.19 0.96
CA ASN A 154 -10.10 10.97 0.49
C ASN A 154 -11.36 10.70 1.32
N LYS A 155 -12.14 11.75 1.53
CA LYS A 155 -13.46 11.67 2.14
C LYS A 155 -14.50 11.49 1.05
N ILE A 156 -15.36 10.49 1.19
CA ILE A 156 -16.45 10.22 0.26
C ILE A 156 -17.72 10.84 0.87
N PRO A 157 -18.20 11.96 0.34
CA PRO A 157 -19.43 12.57 0.82
C PRO A 157 -20.63 11.68 0.44
N LYS A 158 -21.55 11.48 1.38
CA LYS A 158 -22.83 10.82 1.18
C LYS A 158 -23.92 11.69 1.76
N ARG A 159 -25.09 11.70 1.16
CA ARG A 159 -26.25 12.39 1.68
C ARG A 159 -27.25 11.37 2.20
N ASN A 160 -27.76 11.62 3.40
CA ASN A 160 -28.84 10.84 4.00
C ASN A 160 -30.10 11.69 4.03
N PRO A 161 -31.18 11.31 3.32
CA PRO A 161 -32.43 12.07 3.32
C PRO A 161 -33.04 12.08 4.72
N ARG A 162 -33.59 13.22 5.09
CA ARG A 162 -34.30 13.46 6.37
C ARG A 162 -35.70 14.01 6.10
N ALA A 163 -36.46 14.20 7.13
CA ALA A 163 -37.79 14.79 7.06
C ALA A 163 -37.77 16.21 6.47
N PHE A 164 -38.89 16.66 5.91
CA PHE A 164 -39.10 18.00 5.34
C PHE A 164 -38.11 18.36 4.20
N GLY A 165 -37.74 17.40 3.38
CA GLY A 165 -36.83 17.65 2.24
C GLY A 165 -35.36 17.99 2.59
N ARG A 166 -34.99 17.85 3.89
CA ARG A 166 -33.62 18.07 4.34
C ARG A 166 -32.74 16.85 4.04
N SER A 167 -31.44 17.03 4.02
CA SER A 167 -30.47 15.94 3.92
C SER A 167 -29.27 16.22 4.82
N ASP A 168 -28.84 15.20 5.56
CA ASP A 168 -27.63 15.26 6.36
C ASP A 168 -26.42 14.80 5.53
N LEU A 169 -25.29 15.46 5.75
CA LEU A 169 -24.03 15.09 5.12
C LEU A 169 -23.34 13.99 5.95
N LEU A 170 -23.23 12.80 5.37
CA LEU A 170 -22.41 11.72 5.90
C LEU A 170 -21.09 11.66 5.14
N GLN A 171 -19.98 11.48 5.87
CA GLN A 171 -18.65 11.34 5.25
C GLN A 171 -18.09 9.96 5.53
N GLY A 172 -17.89 9.18 4.47
CA GLY A 172 -17.06 7.97 4.51
C GLY A 172 -15.58 8.38 4.41
N THR A 173 -14.76 7.85 5.29
CA THR A 173 -13.30 8.06 5.22
C THR A 173 -12.62 6.84 4.62
N THR A 174 -11.64 7.07 3.76
CA THR A 174 -10.69 6.04 3.30
C THR A 174 -9.34 6.23 3.99
N THR A 175 -8.49 5.23 3.91
CA THR A 175 -7.20 5.20 4.61
C THR A 175 -6.10 4.73 3.66
N HIS A 176 -4.96 5.38 3.69
CA HIS A 176 -3.72 4.89 3.13
C HIS A 176 -2.94 4.16 4.21
N ILE A 177 -2.32 3.04 3.86
CA ILE A 177 -1.42 2.30 4.75
C ILE A 177 -0.08 2.16 4.05
N GLU A 178 0.98 2.43 4.78
CA GLU A 178 2.36 2.25 4.35
C GLU A 178 3.03 1.25 5.28
N LEU A 179 3.69 0.26 4.68
CA LEU A 179 4.47 -0.75 5.40
C LEU A 179 5.89 -0.78 4.82
N VAL A 180 6.87 -0.86 5.71
CA VAL A 180 8.27 -1.07 5.33
C VAL A 180 8.84 -2.18 6.20
N GLY A 181 9.33 -3.21 5.54
CA GLY A 181 10.06 -4.32 6.13
C GLY A 181 11.57 -4.12 5.95
N PHE A 182 12.33 -4.57 6.91
CA PHE A 182 13.79 -4.60 6.90
C PHE A 182 14.27 -5.97 7.30
N GLU A 183 15.23 -6.50 6.57
CA GLU A 183 15.87 -7.76 6.91
C GLU A 183 16.84 -7.54 8.08
N ALA A 184 16.52 -8.15 9.23
CA ALA A 184 17.37 -8.10 10.41
C ALA A 184 18.45 -9.18 10.29
N GLU A 185 19.66 -8.86 10.75
CA GLU A 185 20.79 -9.79 10.84
C GLU A 185 20.52 -10.96 11.77
#